data_89750cd0e4d9c78352f74ded5d237e11
#
_entry.id   89750cd0e4d9c78352f74ded5d237e11
#
_cell.length_a   1.000
_cell.length_b   1.000
_cell.length_c   1.000
_cell.angle_alpha   90.00
_cell.angle_beta   90.00
_cell.angle_gamma   90.00
#
_symmetry.space_group_name_H-M   'P 1'
#
loop_
_entity.id
_entity.type
_entity.pdbx_description
1 polymer ?
#
loop_
_entity_poly.entity_id
_entity_poly.type
_entity_poly.pdbx_seq_one_letter_code
_entity_poly.pdbx_strand_id
1 'polypeptide(L)'
;MSPESTSTIHLSIPYGLAIQYDQATGTKLAVDLTERCPHYDVIFQNSTLVIPNDTARRLFDPVIEEIVTIINNVMATPAVRGCKYVILVGGFSESKLVQDRLRNAINSTVADCSVLVPNDAQMCVLKGAVLFGHNQQEICSRISKFTYYRDVAVPFRKGYHDPKSRVVFPGERQAYSDVLVPIINIGDEISADKDKTETLRPVQRRQKEMLVECYCGQREPKNPQYANDPDIRKLKTSVCLKMPKIKGGLKREVEAKFMFGGTEVRIELRDLTSGTKARGMIYLDRD
;
A
#
# COMPACT_ATOMS: atom_id res chain seq x y z
N MET A 1 -43.62 -4.40 12.85
CA MET A 1 -42.85 -5.55 13.42
C MET A 1 -42.99 -6.67 12.41
N SER A 2 -41.95 -6.90 11.59
CA SER A 2 -41.92 -8.04 10.68
C SER A 2 -41.59 -9.30 11.46
N PRO A 3 -42.22 -10.46 11.20
CA PRO A 3 -41.94 -11.67 11.95
C PRO A 3 -40.48 -12.08 11.72
N GLU A 4 -39.79 -12.38 12.80
CA GLU A 4 -38.48 -12.99 12.80
C GLU A 4 -38.52 -14.25 11.94
N SER A 5 -37.90 -14.21 10.76
CA SER A 5 -37.77 -15.39 9.93
C SER A 5 -36.83 -16.35 10.64
N THR A 6 -37.36 -17.46 11.09
CA THR A 6 -36.62 -18.64 11.58
C THR A 6 -35.86 -19.35 10.44
N SER A 7 -35.34 -18.57 9.47
CA SER A 7 -34.62 -19.12 8.35
C SER A 7 -33.21 -19.56 8.79
N THR A 8 -32.82 -20.72 8.31
CA THR A 8 -31.50 -21.33 8.52
C THR A 8 -30.71 -21.33 7.24
N ILE A 9 -29.41 -21.23 7.32
CA ILE A 9 -28.49 -21.40 6.18
C ILE A 9 -28.11 -22.88 6.10
N HIS A 10 -28.23 -23.44 4.93
CA HIS A 10 -27.87 -24.81 4.64
C HIS A 10 -26.64 -24.86 3.75
N LEU A 11 -25.53 -25.40 4.25
CA LEU A 11 -24.29 -25.57 3.49
C LEU A 11 -24.05 -27.08 3.30
N SER A 12 -24.02 -27.52 2.03
CA SER A 12 -23.66 -28.90 1.70
C SER A 12 -22.18 -29.13 1.91
N ILE A 13 -21.84 -30.10 2.74
CA ILE A 13 -20.46 -30.52 2.96
C ILE A 13 -20.24 -31.82 2.16
N PRO A 14 -19.25 -31.86 1.26
CA PRO A 14 -18.95 -33.09 0.51
C PRO A 14 -18.71 -34.26 1.47
N TYR A 15 -19.38 -35.39 1.19
CA TYR A 15 -19.27 -36.59 2.05
C TYR A 15 -17.82 -37.04 2.25
N GLY A 16 -16.99 -36.95 1.19
CA GLY A 16 -15.57 -37.29 1.29
C GLY A 16 -14.81 -36.41 2.28
N LEU A 17 -15.18 -35.13 2.41
CA LEU A 17 -14.56 -34.21 3.39
C LEU A 17 -14.89 -34.62 4.82
N ALA A 18 -16.15 -34.97 5.10
CA ALA A 18 -16.57 -35.45 6.42
C ALA A 18 -15.82 -36.74 6.82
N ILE A 19 -15.68 -37.71 5.88
CA ILE A 19 -14.90 -38.91 6.13
C ILE A 19 -13.43 -38.60 6.42
N GLN A 20 -12.81 -37.74 5.62
CA GLN A 20 -11.41 -37.37 5.84
C GLN A 20 -11.21 -36.70 7.20
N TYR A 21 -12.17 -35.87 7.62
CA TYR A 21 -12.15 -35.25 8.93
C TYR A 21 -12.20 -36.33 10.04
N ASP A 22 -13.16 -37.25 9.97
CA ASP A 22 -13.34 -38.34 10.94
C ASP A 22 -12.07 -39.20 11.03
N GLN A 23 -11.45 -39.51 9.90
CA GLN A 23 -10.19 -40.29 9.84
C GLN A 23 -9.00 -39.54 10.43
N ALA A 24 -8.92 -38.23 10.20
CA ALA A 24 -7.82 -37.40 10.68
C ALA A 24 -7.90 -37.09 12.17
N THR A 25 -9.11 -36.93 12.72
CA THR A 25 -9.35 -36.50 14.11
C THR A 25 -9.74 -37.64 15.04
N GLY A 26 -10.18 -38.77 14.50
CA GLY A 26 -10.75 -39.89 15.27
C GLY A 26 -12.14 -39.59 15.87
N THR A 27 -12.74 -38.46 15.55
CA THR A 27 -14.03 -38.00 16.05
C THR A 27 -14.95 -37.65 14.88
N LYS A 28 -16.22 -38.00 14.98
CA LYS A 28 -17.19 -37.62 13.94
C LYS A 28 -17.37 -36.11 13.89
N LEU A 29 -17.34 -35.52 12.70
CA LEU A 29 -17.52 -34.08 12.49
C LEU A 29 -18.75 -33.53 13.22
N ALA A 30 -19.88 -34.27 13.23
CA ALA A 30 -21.10 -33.86 13.93
C ALA A 30 -20.91 -33.71 15.45
N VAL A 31 -20.17 -34.63 16.07
CA VAL A 31 -19.89 -34.61 17.52
C VAL A 31 -18.95 -33.45 17.85
N ASP A 32 -17.89 -33.32 17.10
CA ASP A 32 -16.87 -32.31 17.34
C ASP A 32 -17.40 -30.87 17.18
N LEU A 33 -18.29 -30.64 16.21
CA LEU A 33 -18.98 -29.36 16.07
C LEU A 33 -19.85 -29.01 17.28
N THR A 34 -20.53 -29.97 17.87
CA THR A 34 -21.34 -29.76 19.05
C THR A 34 -20.48 -29.46 20.28
N GLU A 35 -19.34 -30.13 20.40
CA GLU A 35 -18.44 -29.99 21.56
C GLU A 35 -17.58 -28.73 21.49
N ARG A 36 -17.03 -28.40 20.30
CA ARG A 36 -16.14 -27.24 20.11
C ARG A 36 -16.88 -25.94 19.84
N CYS A 37 -18.09 -26.03 19.32
CA CYS A 37 -18.88 -24.85 18.96
C CYS A 37 -20.23 -24.79 19.71
N PRO A 38 -20.29 -25.02 21.02
CA PRO A 38 -21.55 -25.14 21.76
C PRO A 38 -22.39 -23.86 21.77
N HIS A 39 -21.76 -22.71 21.49
CA HIS A 39 -22.43 -21.40 21.51
C HIS A 39 -23.04 -21.00 20.15
N TYR A 40 -22.90 -21.84 19.12
CA TYR A 40 -23.28 -21.47 17.75
C TYR A 40 -24.53 -22.19 17.25
N ASP A 41 -25.11 -23.12 18.01
CA ASP A 41 -26.31 -23.90 17.62
C ASP A 41 -26.24 -24.48 16.21
N VAL A 42 -25.02 -24.83 15.77
CA VAL A 42 -24.77 -25.37 14.44
C VAL A 42 -25.01 -26.87 14.44
N ILE A 43 -25.78 -27.37 13.49
CA ILE A 43 -26.11 -28.80 13.38
C ILE A 43 -25.53 -29.34 12.08
N PHE A 44 -24.85 -30.49 12.16
CA PHE A 44 -24.41 -31.23 10.98
C PHE A 44 -25.19 -32.53 10.86
N GLN A 45 -26.00 -32.63 9.81
CA GLN A 45 -26.79 -33.83 9.51
C GLN A 45 -26.92 -34.03 8.01
N ASN A 46 -26.97 -35.28 7.55
CA ASN A 46 -27.13 -35.64 6.14
C ASN A 46 -26.19 -34.85 5.21
N SER A 47 -24.92 -34.76 5.53
CA SER A 47 -23.91 -34.00 4.80
C SER A 47 -24.25 -32.51 4.63
N THR A 48 -25.09 -31.98 5.49
CA THR A 48 -25.49 -30.55 5.49
C THR A 48 -25.18 -29.92 6.82
N LEU A 49 -24.49 -28.80 6.78
CA LEU A 49 -24.30 -27.92 7.92
C LEU A 49 -25.47 -26.93 7.96
N VAL A 50 -26.25 -26.99 9.02
CA VAL A 50 -27.38 -26.11 9.27
C VAL A 50 -26.95 -25.04 10.26
N ILE A 51 -26.98 -23.78 9.83
CA ILE A 51 -26.55 -22.63 10.63
C ILE A 51 -27.74 -21.73 10.86
N PRO A 52 -28.16 -21.48 12.12
CA PRO A 52 -29.18 -20.49 12.42
C PRO A 52 -28.78 -19.09 11.94
N ASN A 53 -29.75 -18.30 11.46
CA ASN A 53 -29.49 -16.94 10.96
C ASN A 53 -28.77 -16.05 11.97
N ASP A 54 -29.11 -16.13 13.25
CA ASP A 54 -28.47 -15.34 14.29
C ASP A 54 -27.00 -15.72 14.50
N THR A 55 -26.73 -17.02 14.40
CA THR A 55 -25.34 -17.53 14.41
C THR A 55 -24.58 -17.02 13.19
N ALA A 56 -25.18 -17.10 12.01
CA ALA A 56 -24.57 -16.58 10.79
C ALA A 56 -24.28 -15.07 10.90
N ARG A 57 -25.24 -14.28 11.42
CA ARG A 57 -25.03 -12.84 11.66
C ARG A 57 -23.87 -12.57 12.60
N ARG A 58 -23.78 -13.29 13.72
CA ARG A 58 -22.65 -13.17 14.67
C ARG A 58 -21.28 -13.45 14.05
N LEU A 59 -21.21 -14.29 13.02
CA LEU A 59 -19.95 -14.52 12.28
C LEU A 59 -19.52 -13.30 11.46
N PHE A 60 -20.47 -12.49 10.98
CA PHE A 60 -20.20 -11.28 10.20
C PHE A 60 -19.96 -10.05 11.09
N ASP A 61 -20.54 -9.99 12.27
CA ASP A 61 -20.52 -8.81 13.15
C ASP A 61 -19.10 -8.26 13.40
N PRO A 62 -18.09 -9.06 13.78
CA PRO A 62 -16.75 -8.52 14.03
C PRO A 62 -16.13 -7.82 12.83
N VAL A 63 -16.29 -8.42 11.63
CA VAL A 63 -15.76 -7.85 10.39
C VAL A 63 -16.50 -6.58 10.01
N ILE A 64 -17.84 -6.58 10.15
CA ILE A 64 -18.65 -5.39 9.84
C ILE A 64 -18.34 -4.25 10.81
N GLU A 65 -18.16 -4.51 12.10
CA GLU A 65 -17.80 -3.51 13.10
C GLU A 65 -16.43 -2.89 12.84
N GLU A 66 -15.45 -3.68 12.40
CA GLU A 66 -14.15 -3.18 11.97
C GLU A 66 -14.29 -2.25 10.76
N ILE A 67 -15.05 -2.66 9.74
CA ILE A 67 -15.32 -1.83 8.55
C ILE A 67 -16.02 -0.52 8.95
N VAL A 68 -17.03 -0.57 9.79
CA VAL A 68 -17.74 0.61 10.31
C VAL A 68 -16.77 1.56 11.02
N THR A 69 -15.89 1.01 11.86
CA THR A 69 -14.87 1.80 12.57
C THR A 69 -13.94 2.51 11.58
N ILE A 70 -13.45 1.79 10.56
CA ILE A 70 -12.60 2.38 9.52
C ILE A 70 -13.35 3.49 8.77
N ILE A 71 -14.60 3.24 8.36
CA ILE A 71 -15.43 4.23 7.65
C ILE A 71 -15.60 5.48 8.53
N ASN A 72 -15.97 5.33 9.79
CA ASN A 72 -16.16 6.46 10.70
C ASN A 72 -14.87 7.29 10.86
N ASN A 73 -13.71 6.62 11.00
CA ASN A 73 -12.42 7.29 11.07
C ASN A 73 -12.11 8.07 9.79
N VAL A 74 -12.37 7.50 8.63
CA VAL A 74 -12.18 8.19 7.34
C VAL A 74 -13.13 9.38 7.20
N MET A 75 -14.42 9.20 7.53
CA MET A 75 -15.44 10.26 7.42
C MET A 75 -15.20 11.42 8.41
N ALA A 76 -14.50 11.18 9.50
CA ALA A 76 -14.07 12.23 10.45
C ALA A 76 -12.91 13.09 9.91
N THR A 77 -12.22 12.67 8.84
CA THR A 77 -11.08 13.42 8.31
C THR A 77 -11.54 14.66 7.53
N PRO A 78 -10.78 15.78 7.57
CA PRO A 78 -11.11 16.98 6.80
C PRO A 78 -11.19 16.73 5.28
N ALA A 79 -10.42 15.78 4.76
CA ALA A 79 -10.31 15.49 3.33
C ALA A 79 -11.64 14.99 2.70
N VAL A 80 -12.52 14.36 3.49
CA VAL A 80 -13.81 13.85 3.01
C VAL A 80 -15.01 14.64 3.53
N ARG A 81 -14.77 15.81 4.12
CA ARG A 81 -15.85 16.68 4.60
C ARG A 81 -16.78 17.08 3.46
N GLY A 82 -18.08 16.83 3.62
CA GLY A 82 -19.08 17.08 2.58
C GLY A 82 -19.19 15.98 1.52
N CYS A 83 -18.63 14.81 1.77
CA CYS A 83 -18.82 13.62 0.94
C CYS A 83 -20.31 13.28 0.87
N LYS A 84 -20.85 13.21 -0.36
CA LYS A 84 -22.28 12.94 -0.60
C LYS A 84 -22.57 11.47 -0.90
N TYR A 85 -21.57 10.71 -1.29
CA TYR A 85 -21.73 9.33 -1.70
C TYR A 85 -20.65 8.43 -1.15
N VAL A 86 -21.06 7.27 -0.64
CA VAL A 86 -20.19 6.13 -0.35
C VAL A 86 -20.57 5.01 -1.29
N ILE A 87 -19.65 4.53 -2.09
CA ILE A 87 -19.90 3.48 -3.08
C ILE A 87 -19.33 2.16 -2.55
N LEU A 88 -20.20 1.16 -2.38
CA LEU A 88 -19.82 -0.18 -1.96
C LEU A 88 -19.55 -1.05 -3.18
N VAL A 89 -18.32 -1.57 -3.30
CA VAL A 89 -17.89 -2.44 -4.39
C VAL A 89 -17.19 -3.69 -3.86
N GLY A 90 -17.03 -4.69 -4.72
CA GLY A 90 -16.42 -5.98 -4.37
C GLY A 90 -17.46 -7.00 -3.91
N GLY A 91 -17.10 -8.28 -3.90
CA GLY A 91 -18.06 -9.38 -3.64
C GLY A 91 -18.73 -9.32 -2.27
N PHE A 92 -18.02 -8.83 -1.23
CA PHE A 92 -18.60 -8.71 0.11
C PHE A 92 -19.70 -7.66 0.19
N SER A 93 -19.66 -6.65 -0.67
CA SER A 93 -20.69 -5.59 -0.74
C SER A 93 -22.05 -6.08 -1.30
N GLU A 94 -22.12 -7.26 -1.89
CA GLU A 94 -23.39 -7.86 -2.35
C GLU A 94 -24.23 -8.42 -1.20
N SER A 95 -23.61 -8.66 -0.04
CA SER A 95 -24.33 -9.11 1.14
C SER A 95 -25.31 -8.04 1.63
N LYS A 96 -26.60 -8.38 1.63
CA LYS A 96 -27.65 -7.51 2.14
C LYS A 96 -27.41 -7.07 3.58
N LEU A 97 -26.93 -8.00 4.40
CA LEU A 97 -26.58 -7.73 5.80
C LEU A 97 -25.52 -6.64 5.92
N VAL A 98 -24.45 -6.74 5.10
CA VAL A 98 -23.38 -5.73 5.05
C VAL A 98 -23.90 -4.39 4.59
N GLN A 99 -24.68 -4.36 3.51
CA GLN A 99 -25.29 -3.13 2.99
C GLN A 99 -26.13 -2.40 4.04
N ASP A 100 -27.04 -3.13 4.71
CA ASP A 100 -27.96 -2.54 5.68
C ASP A 100 -27.20 -2.01 6.91
N ARG A 101 -26.22 -2.76 7.42
CA ARG A 101 -25.40 -2.34 8.57
C ARG A 101 -24.56 -1.10 8.23
N LEU A 102 -23.92 -1.06 7.05
CA LEU A 102 -23.14 0.08 6.61
C LEU A 102 -23.99 1.31 6.31
N ARG A 103 -25.18 1.15 5.69
CA ARG A 103 -26.13 2.27 5.50
C ARG A 103 -26.53 2.88 6.84
N ASN A 104 -26.89 2.05 7.81
CA ASN A 104 -27.29 2.53 9.13
C ASN A 104 -26.15 3.28 9.82
N ALA A 105 -24.93 2.73 9.79
CA ALA A 105 -23.77 3.37 10.39
C ALA A 105 -23.42 4.72 9.73
N ILE A 106 -23.40 4.77 8.39
CA ILE A 106 -23.07 5.99 7.64
C ILE A 106 -24.15 7.07 7.85
N ASN A 107 -25.41 6.70 7.75
CA ASN A 107 -26.53 7.64 7.96
C ASN A 107 -26.59 8.20 9.38
N SER A 108 -26.10 7.46 10.38
CA SER A 108 -26.02 7.97 11.76
C SER A 108 -24.84 8.91 12.01
N THR A 109 -23.79 8.84 11.16
CA THR A 109 -22.54 9.60 11.36
C THR A 109 -22.48 10.84 10.47
N VAL A 110 -22.99 10.76 9.24
CA VAL A 110 -22.89 11.83 8.24
C VAL A 110 -24.25 12.16 7.66
N ALA A 111 -24.69 13.39 7.90
CA ALA A 111 -25.91 13.89 7.27
C ALA A 111 -25.73 14.03 5.75
N ASP A 112 -26.79 13.77 4.99
CA ASP A 112 -26.85 13.91 3.52
C ASP A 112 -25.83 13.04 2.73
N CYS A 113 -25.36 11.94 3.32
CA CYS A 113 -24.51 10.97 2.64
C CYS A 113 -25.30 9.75 2.20
N SER A 114 -25.28 9.42 0.91
CA SER A 114 -25.98 8.26 0.33
C SER A 114 -25.03 7.10 0.08
N VAL A 115 -25.47 5.87 0.43
CA VAL A 115 -24.72 4.64 0.14
C VAL A 115 -25.21 4.02 -1.15
N LEU A 116 -24.35 3.96 -2.15
CA LEU A 116 -24.62 3.39 -3.47
C LEU A 116 -24.00 2.01 -3.60
N VAL A 117 -24.76 1.07 -4.16
CA VAL A 117 -24.25 -0.27 -4.50
C VAL A 117 -24.53 -0.49 -5.99
N PRO A 118 -23.50 -0.56 -6.83
CA PRO A 118 -23.66 -0.85 -8.26
C PRO A 118 -24.28 -2.25 -8.49
N ASN A 119 -25.01 -2.42 -9.58
CA ASN A 119 -25.67 -3.70 -9.91
C ASN A 119 -24.68 -4.87 -9.99
N ASP A 120 -23.46 -4.63 -10.49
CA ASP A 120 -22.38 -5.64 -10.60
C ASP A 120 -21.24 -5.33 -9.62
N ALA A 121 -21.55 -5.08 -8.35
CA ALA A 121 -20.59 -4.61 -7.36
C ALA A 121 -19.33 -5.48 -7.29
N GLN A 122 -19.45 -6.80 -7.39
CA GLN A 122 -18.34 -7.75 -7.39
C GLN A 122 -17.39 -7.57 -8.58
N MET A 123 -17.91 -7.14 -9.74
CA MET A 123 -17.13 -6.99 -10.96
C MET A 123 -16.54 -5.59 -11.13
N CYS A 124 -16.93 -4.60 -10.32
CA CYS A 124 -16.50 -3.21 -10.47
C CYS A 124 -14.98 -3.05 -10.42
N VAL A 125 -14.32 -3.72 -9.47
CA VAL A 125 -12.86 -3.66 -9.32
C VAL A 125 -12.15 -4.25 -10.54
N LEU A 126 -12.63 -5.40 -11.04
CA LEU A 126 -12.08 -6.06 -12.23
C LEU A 126 -12.28 -5.19 -13.48
N LYS A 127 -13.50 -4.68 -13.71
CA LYS A 127 -13.79 -3.79 -14.83
C LYS A 127 -12.95 -2.51 -14.76
N GLY A 128 -12.82 -1.92 -13.57
CA GLY A 128 -11.98 -0.76 -13.32
C GLY A 128 -10.50 -1.03 -13.60
N ALA A 129 -9.97 -2.20 -13.22
CA ALA A 129 -8.59 -2.58 -13.50
C ALA A 129 -8.33 -2.72 -15.01
N VAL A 130 -9.27 -3.28 -15.77
CA VAL A 130 -9.18 -3.37 -17.24
C VAL A 130 -9.20 -1.97 -17.86
N LEU A 131 -10.11 -1.10 -17.45
CA LEU A 131 -10.19 0.28 -17.94
C LEU A 131 -8.89 1.05 -17.63
N PHE A 132 -8.37 0.92 -16.42
CA PHE A 132 -7.09 1.52 -16.04
C PHE A 132 -5.93 0.99 -16.88
N GLY A 133 -5.94 -0.31 -17.22
CA GLY A 133 -4.93 -0.91 -18.11
C GLY A 133 -4.96 -0.31 -19.53
N HIS A 134 -6.14 0.03 -20.02
CA HIS A 134 -6.33 0.69 -21.32
C HIS A 134 -5.99 2.19 -21.29
N ASN A 135 -6.36 2.88 -20.21
CA ASN A 135 -6.13 4.32 -20.07
C ASN A 135 -5.67 4.67 -18.66
N GLN A 136 -4.36 4.63 -18.45
CA GLN A 136 -3.75 4.97 -17.15
C GLN A 136 -3.92 6.44 -16.75
N GLN A 137 -4.24 7.32 -17.73
CA GLN A 137 -4.45 8.75 -17.50
C GLN A 137 -5.78 9.08 -16.83
N GLU A 138 -6.70 8.12 -16.70
CA GLU A 138 -7.94 8.29 -15.91
C GLU A 138 -7.65 8.65 -14.45
N ILE A 139 -6.50 8.19 -13.91
CA ILE A 139 -6.04 8.62 -12.60
C ILE A 139 -5.08 9.80 -12.77
N CYS A 140 -5.60 11.01 -12.64
CA CYS A 140 -4.86 12.25 -12.87
C CYS A 140 -3.80 12.52 -11.78
N SER A 141 -4.09 12.15 -10.53
CA SER A 141 -3.16 12.36 -9.41
C SER A 141 -3.33 11.31 -8.31
N ARG A 142 -2.33 11.23 -7.45
CA ARG A 142 -2.31 10.40 -6.24
C ARG A 142 -1.72 11.17 -5.07
N ILE A 143 -2.17 10.86 -3.87
CA ILE A 143 -1.55 11.38 -2.65
C ILE A 143 -0.50 10.40 -2.16
N SER A 144 0.72 10.89 -1.91
CA SER A 144 1.81 10.04 -1.41
C SER A 144 1.53 9.58 0.02
N LYS A 145 1.57 8.24 0.25
CA LYS A 145 1.41 7.63 1.57
C LYS A 145 2.70 7.67 2.39
N PHE A 146 3.83 7.93 1.75
CA PHE A 146 5.17 7.93 2.36
C PHE A 146 5.96 9.12 1.85
N THR A 147 6.95 9.56 2.65
CA THR A 147 8.04 10.36 2.11
C THR A 147 9.05 9.41 1.47
N TYR A 148 9.34 9.60 0.18
CA TYR A 148 10.35 8.84 -0.56
C TYR A 148 11.63 9.64 -0.64
N TYR A 149 12.73 8.97 -0.36
CA TYR A 149 14.06 9.60 -0.31
C TYR A 149 15.01 8.89 -1.27
N ARG A 150 16.05 9.61 -1.67
CA ARG A 150 17.28 9.07 -2.22
C ARG A 150 18.46 9.44 -1.32
N ASP A 151 19.51 8.65 -1.36
CA ASP A 151 20.79 8.94 -0.72
C ASP A 151 21.57 10.01 -1.49
N VAL A 152 22.27 10.85 -0.74
CA VAL A 152 23.12 11.93 -1.29
C VAL A 152 24.32 12.15 -0.40
N ALA A 153 25.49 12.16 -0.99
CA ALA A 153 26.69 12.61 -0.29
C ALA A 153 26.82 14.15 -0.39
N VAL A 154 26.60 14.86 0.70
CA VAL A 154 26.76 16.30 0.82
C VAL A 154 28.04 16.67 1.55
N PRO A 155 28.63 17.87 1.34
CA PRO A 155 29.78 18.31 2.10
C PRO A 155 29.54 18.27 3.61
N PHE A 156 30.39 17.57 4.36
CA PHE A 156 30.26 17.44 5.81
C PHE A 156 30.44 18.81 6.50
N ARG A 157 29.50 19.12 7.40
CA ARG A 157 29.54 20.32 8.24
C ARG A 157 29.55 19.91 9.72
N LYS A 158 30.65 20.25 10.42
CA LYS A 158 30.80 20.00 11.86
C LYS A 158 29.72 20.78 12.64
N GLY A 159 29.08 20.11 13.60
CA GLY A 159 27.99 20.67 14.41
C GLY A 159 26.60 20.66 13.76
N TYR A 160 26.50 20.32 12.47
CA TYR A 160 25.24 20.15 11.75
C TYR A 160 24.98 18.69 11.38
N HIS A 161 25.99 17.99 10.83
CA HIS A 161 25.88 16.57 10.51
C HIS A 161 26.33 15.69 11.66
N ASP A 162 25.71 14.49 11.79
CA ASP A 162 26.18 13.48 12.73
C ASP A 162 27.65 13.10 12.42
N PRO A 163 28.57 13.16 13.39
CA PRO A 163 29.96 12.74 13.20
C PRO A 163 30.10 11.30 12.65
N LYS A 164 29.16 10.40 12.95
CA LYS A 164 29.13 9.03 12.46
C LYS A 164 28.84 8.92 10.96
N SER A 165 28.17 9.92 10.39
CA SER A 165 27.87 9.97 8.95
C SER A 165 29.02 10.51 8.10
N ARG A 166 30.15 10.89 8.73
CA ARG A 166 31.29 11.49 8.04
C ARG A 166 32.05 10.44 7.24
N VAL A 167 32.13 10.66 5.93
CA VAL A 167 32.86 9.81 4.97
C VAL A 167 33.88 10.63 4.20
N VAL A 168 35.08 10.06 3.97
CA VAL A 168 36.08 10.62 3.07
C VAL A 168 36.31 9.61 1.96
N PHE A 169 36.00 9.99 0.72
CA PHE A 169 36.17 9.10 -0.42
C PHE A 169 37.65 9.00 -0.82
N PRO A 170 38.14 7.83 -1.28
CA PRO A 170 39.52 7.64 -1.71
C PRO A 170 39.94 8.66 -2.78
N GLY A 171 41.06 9.33 -2.51
CA GLY A 171 41.63 10.36 -3.43
C GLY A 171 40.96 11.74 -3.35
N GLU A 172 39.97 11.92 -2.48
CA GLU A 172 39.36 13.23 -2.21
C GLU A 172 39.81 13.77 -0.85
N ARG A 173 39.92 15.10 -0.76
CA ARG A 173 40.29 15.77 0.49
C ARG A 173 39.09 16.20 1.31
N GLN A 174 37.97 16.36 0.62
CA GLN A 174 36.72 16.81 1.23
C GLN A 174 36.00 15.65 1.93
N ALA A 175 35.56 15.91 3.15
CA ALA A 175 34.67 14.99 3.86
C ALA A 175 33.22 15.25 3.45
N TYR A 176 32.45 14.18 3.35
CA TYR A 176 31.03 14.19 3.02
C TYR A 176 30.23 13.58 4.17
N SER A 177 28.95 13.87 4.21
CA SER A 177 27.94 13.19 5.01
C SER A 177 26.95 12.54 4.05
N ASP A 178 26.65 11.28 4.30
CA ASP A 178 25.61 10.57 3.58
C ASP A 178 24.26 10.89 4.24
N VAL A 179 23.40 11.57 3.51
CA VAL A 179 22.09 12.04 3.98
C VAL A 179 21.00 11.63 2.98
N LEU A 180 19.78 11.58 3.48
CA LEU A 180 18.60 11.33 2.65
C LEU A 180 17.94 12.66 2.25
N VAL A 181 17.68 12.80 0.97
CA VAL A 181 16.96 13.96 0.41
C VAL A 181 15.60 13.51 -0.10
N PRO A 182 14.50 14.17 0.29
CA PRO A 182 13.18 13.77 -0.15
C PRO A 182 12.99 14.02 -1.65
N ILE A 183 12.45 13.01 -2.32
CA ILE A 183 11.99 13.09 -3.71
C ILE A 183 10.54 13.58 -3.72
N ILE A 184 9.73 13.02 -2.80
CA ILE A 184 8.32 13.33 -2.59
C ILE A 184 8.07 13.23 -1.09
N ASN A 185 7.25 14.14 -0.54
CA ASN A 185 6.85 14.08 0.86
C ASN A 185 5.53 13.30 1.02
N ILE A 186 5.34 12.77 2.22
CA ILE A 186 4.04 12.25 2.62
C ILE A 186 2.97 13.34 2.50
N GLY A 187 1.81 13.01 1.93
CA GLY A 187 0.72 13.95 1.72
C GLY A 187 0.83 14.80 0.44
N ASP A 188 1.98 14.79 -0.26
CA ASP A 188 2.11 15.49 -1.54
C ASP A 188 1.16 14.90 -2.58
N GLU A 189 0.50 15.77 -3.34
CA GLU A 189 -0.25 15.39 -4.53
C GLU A 189 0.70 15.19 -5.72
N ILE A 190 0.71 13.99 -6.26
CA ILE A 190 1.56 13.58 -7.36
C ILE A 190 0.70 13.47 -8.62
N SER A 191 0.87 14.40 -9.55
CA SER A 191 0.27 14.30 -10.89
C SER A 191 0.89 13.16 -11.68
N ALA A 192 0.04 12.40 -12.38
CA ALA A 192 0.48 11.26 -13.20
C ALA A 192 1.33 11.65 -14.42
N ASP A 193 1.24 12.90 -14.87
CA ASP A 193 1.94 13.46 -16.03
C ASP A 193 3.18 14.29 -15.65
N LYS A 194 3.44 14.49 -14.36
CA LYS A 194 4.59 15.28 -13.89
C LYS A 194 5.73 14.37 -13.44
N ASP A 195 6.87 14.59 -14.08
CA ASP A 195 8.12 13.95 -13.69
C ASP A 195 8.97 14.95 -12.89
N LYS A 196 9.70 14.45 -11.91
CA LYS A 196 10.71 15.23 -11.17
C LYS A 196 12.08 14.92 -11.74
N THR A 197 12.78 15.93 -12.23
CA THR A 197 14.15 15.79 -12.75
C THR A 197 15.13 16.54 -11.87
N GLU A 198 16.23 15.89 -11.53
CA GLU A 198 17.32 16.44 -10.71
C GLU A 198 18.66 16.16 -11.36
N THR A 199 19.65 17.02 -11.10
CA THR A 199 21.03 16.84 -11.57
C THR A 199 21.88 16.32 -10.43
N LEU A 200 22.47 15.15 -10.60
CA LEU A 200 23.42 14.54 -9.68
C LEU A 200 24.84 14.71 -10.18
N ARG A 201 25.80 14.75 -9.26
CA ARG A 201 27.23 14.85 -9.58
C ARG A 201 28.04 13.77 -8.87
N PRO A 202 29.09 13.23 -9.50
CA PRO A 202 29.97 12.28 -8.83
C PRO A 202 30.72 12.92 -7.67
N VAL A 203 30.96 12.15 -6.61
CA VAL A 203 31.73 12.56 -5.43
C VAL A 203 33.23 12.29 -5.57
N GLN A 204 33.64 11.54 -6.58
CA GLN A 204 35.02 11.23 -6.91
C GLN A 204 35.35 11.58 -8.37
N ARG A 205 36.54 12.15 -8.62
CA ARG A 205 36.97 12.56 -9.96
C ARG A 205 36.97 11.43 -10.98
N ARG A 206 37.33 10.22 -10.55
CA ARG A 206 37.43 9.01 -11.39
C ARG A 206 36.27 8.03 -11.18
N GLN A 207 35.19 8.46 -10.60
CA GLN A 207 34.01 7.62 -10.38
C GLN A 207 33.48 7.06 -11.71
N LYS A 208 33.33 5.73 -11.79
CA LYS A 208 32.88 5.02 -12.98
C LYS A 208 31.46 4.48 -12.85
N GLU A 209 30.90 4.56 -11.66
CA GLU A 209 29.54 4.07 -11.35
C GLU A 209 28.87 5.04 -10.38
N MET A 210 27.58 5.23 -10.54
CA MET A 210 26.74 5.96 -9.58
C MET A 210 25.62 5.04 -9.15
N LEU A 211 25.60 4.73 -7.87
CA LEU A 211 24.51 3.99 -7.23
C LEU A 211 23.57 5.01 -6.60
N VAL A 212 22.28 4.87 -6.87
CA VAL A 212 21.21 5.62 -6.21
C VAL A 212 20.37 4.61 -5.47
N GLU A 213 20.35 4.74 -4.16
CA GLU A 213 19.54 3.93 -3.26
C GLU A 213 18.30 4.72 -2.85
N CYS A 214 17.19 4.02 -2.70
CA CYS A 214 15.91 4.62 -2.35
C CYS A 214 15.44 4.15 -0.98
N TYR A 215 14.80 5.07 -0.28
CA TYR A 215 14.29 4.86 1.07
C TYR A 215 12.87 5.44 1.20
N CYS A 216 12.12 5.02 2.19
CA CYS A 216 10.84 5.62 2.54
C CYS A 216 10.65 5.74 4.05
N GLY A 217 9.80 6.69 4.45
CA GLY A 217 9.38 6.92 5.83
C GLY A 217 7.95 7.42 5.91
N GLN A 218 7.33 7.24 7.07
CA GLN A 218 5.93 7.62 7.31
C GLN A 218 5.76 8.98 8.02
N ARG A 219 6.84 9.73 8.15
CA ARG A 219 6.85 11.03 8.83
C ARG A 219 7.34 12.13 7.90
N GLU A 220 7.06 13.36 8.30
CA GLU A 220 7.68 14.54 7.70
C GLU A 220 9.21 14.45 7.80
N PRO A 221 9.94 14.83 6.73
CA PRO A 221 11.39 14.71 6.69
C PRO A 221 12.06 15.62 7.71
N LYS A 222 13.07 15.09 8.38
CA LYS A 222 14.02 15.88 9.19
C LYS A 222 15.11 16.47 8.30
N ASN A 223 15.82 17.44 8.79
CA ASN A 223 16.95 18.02 8.08
C ASN A 223 18.15 18.21 9.03
N PRO A 224 19.21 17.40 8.97
CA PRO A 224 19.42 16.29 8.01
C PRO A 224 18.62 15.02 8.38
N GLN A 225 18.28 14.21 7.37
CA GLN A 225 17.69 12.89 7.52
C GLN A 225 18.74 11.82 7.19
N TYR A 226 18.73 10.71 7.93
CA TYR A 226 19.70 9.63 7.76
C TYR A 226 19.03 8.28 7.53
N ALA A 227 19.74 7.38 6.85
CA ALA A 227 19.23 6.04 6.53
C ALA A 227 19.01 5.14 7.76
N ASN A 228 19.70 5.43 8.88
CA ASN A 228 19.60 4.71 10.15
C ASN A 228 18.60 5.32 11.13
N ASP A 229 17.84 6.33 10.72
CA ASP A 229 16.76 6.88 11.55
C ASP A 229 15.64 5.83 11.71
N PRO A 230 15.00 5.72 12.91
CA PRO A 230 14.12 4.60 13.25
C PRO A 230 12.88 4.45 12.37
N ASP A 231 12.44 5.53 11.74
CA ASP A 231 11.27 5.59 10.87
C ASP A 231 11.60 5.45 9.38
N ILE A 232 12.88 5.23 9.06
CA ILE A 232 13.35 5.09 7.68
C ILE A 232 13.56 3.62 7.34
N ARG A 233 13.07 3.25 6.18
CA ARG A 233 13.22 1.92 5.61
C ARG A 233 13.89 2.01 4.24
N LYS A 234 14.92 1.19 4.02
CA LYS A 234 15.53 1.03 2.70
C LYS A 234 14.62 0.22 1.80
N LEU A 235 14.40 0.71 0.60
CA LEU A 235 13.66 -0.01 -0.43
C LEU A 235 14.55 -1.04 -1.13
N LYS A 236 13.97 -2.10 -1.66
CA LYS A 236 14.73 -3.15 -2.37
C LYS A 236 15.33 -2.67 -3.69
N THR A 237 14.84 -1.56 -4.21
CA THR A 237 15.28 -0.99 -5.47
C THR A 237 16.50 -0.11 -5.28
N SER A 238 17.53 -0.38 -6.05
CA SER A 238 18.67 0.50 -6.28
C SER A 238 18.96 0.60 -7.77
N VAL A 239 19.45 1.76 -8.22
CA VAL A 239 19.79 1.98 -9.63
C VAL A 239 21.27 2.27 -9.75
N CYS A 240 22.01 1.42 -10.44
CA CYS A 240 23.43 1.57 -10.69
C CYS A 240 23.67 2.03 -12.13
N LEU A 241 24.17 3.25 -12.30
CA LEU A 241 24.53 3.83 -13.59
C LEU A 241 26.03 3.66 -13.85
N LYS A 242 26.40 3.08 -14.98
CA LYS A 242 27.78 3.05 -15.47
C LYS A 242 28.18 4.38 -16.10
N MET A 243 29.30 4.94 -15.69
CA MET A 243 29.85 6.21 -16.18
C MET A 243 31.26 5.98 -16.77
N PRO A 244 31.39 5.41 -17.98
CA PRO A 244 32.66 4.96 -18.51
C PRO A 244 33.62 6.11 -18.80
N LYS A 245 33.11 7.30 -19.12
CA LYS A 245 33.90 8.48 -19.40
C LYS A 245 34.17 9.28 -18.14
N ILE A 246 35.44 9.39 -17.73
CA ILE A 246 35.87 10.12 -16.52
C ILE A 246 36.29 11.57 -16.79
N LYS A 247 36.37 11.97 -18.07
CA LYS A 247 36.70 13.35 -18.47
C LYS A 247 35.68 14.33 -17.90
N GLY A 248 36.12 15.41 -17.28
CA GLY A 248 35.27 16.36 -16.55
C GLY A 248 35.29 16.20 -15.04
N GLY A 249 35.74 15.04 -14.52
CA GLY A 249 35.91 14.81 -13.08
C GLY A 249 34.62 15.03 -12.27
N LEU A 250 34.66 15.89 -11.28
CA LEU A 250 33.51 16.24 -10.41
C LEU A 250 32.44 17.14 -11.12
N LYS A 251 32.77 17.71 -12.29
CA LYS A 251 31.85 18.54 -13.07
C LYS A 251 30.94 17.73 -13.99
N ARG A 252 31.11 16.41 -14.04
CA ARG A 252 30.20 15.53 -14.78
C ARG A 252 28.80 15.62 -14.17
N GLU A 253 27.81 15.49 -15.01
CA GLU A 253 26.41 15.56 -14.60
C GLU A 253 25.66 14.31 -15.01
N VAL A 254 24.82 13.84 -14.10
CA VAL A 254 23.89 12.74 -14.29
C VAL A 254 22.49 13.30 -14.09
N GLU A 255 21.67 13.19 -15.09
CA GLU A 255 20.26 13.49 -15.01
C GLU A 255 19.55 12.31 -14.34
N ALA A 256 18.86 12.58 -13.23
CA ALA A 256 18.01 11.63 -12.54
C ALA A 256 16.55 12.05 -12.72
N LYS A 257 15.78 11.20 -13.40
CA LYS A 257 14.37 11.43 -13.67
C LYS A 257 13.52 10.46 -12.87
N PHE A 258 12.60 10.99 -12.09
CA PHE A 258 11.64 10.25 -11.29
C PHE A 258 10.25 10.43 -11.90
N MET A 259 9.63 9.33 -12.31
CA MET A 259 8.34 9.31 -13.02
C MET A 259 7.30 8.62 -12.15
N PHE A 260 6.17 9.27 -11.92
CA PHE A 260 5.15 8.85 -10.95
C PHE A 260 3.82 8.43 -11.58
N GLY A 261 3.73 8.38 -12.90
CA GLY A 261 2.48 8.14 -13.64
C GLY A 261 1.88 6.74 -13.53
N GLY A 262 2.61 5.78 -12.91
CA GLY A 262 2.18 4.39 -12.76
C GLY A 262 1.74 4.02 -11.34
N THR A 263 1.61 2.71 -11.09
CA THR A 263 1.47 2.12 -9.74
C THR A 263 2.81 2.04 -9.02
N GLU A 264 3.88 2.38 -9.71
CA GLU A 264 5.26 2.40 -9.25
C GLU A 264 5.94 3.72 -9.60
N VAL A 265 6.99 4.08 -8.85
CA VAL A 265 7.91 5.16 -9.20
C VAL A 265 9.02 4.59 -10.08
N ARG A 266 9.12 5.08 -11.31
CA ARG A 266 10.21 4.71 -12.22
C ARG A 266 11.34 5.72 -12.08
N ILE A 267 12.58 5.20 -12.07
CA ILE A 267 13.79 6.01 -11.99
C ILE A 267 14.59 5.78 -13.25
N GLU A 268 14.94 6.84 -13.97
CA GLU A 268 15.90 6.82 -15.06
C GLU A 268 17.10 7.71 -14.70
N LEU A 269 18.29 7.13 -14.74
CA LEU A 269 19.55 7.86 -14.64
C LEU A 269 20.19 7.93 -16.01
N ARG A 270 20.72 9.11 -16.37
CA ARG A 270 21.42 9.34 -17.64
C ARG A 270 22.72 10.11 -17.40
N ASP A 271 23.86 9.51 -17.71
CA ASP A 271 25.15 10.22 -17.74
C ASP A 271 25.20 11.15 -18.97
N LEU A 272 25.19 12.45 -18.74
CA LEU A 272 25.21 13.45 -19.80
C LEU A 272 26.53 13.49 -20.56
N THR A 273 27.60 12.92 -20.00
CA THR A 273 28.93 12.87 -20.64
C THR A 273 29.06 11.69 -21.62
N SER A 274 28.55 10.53 -21.28
CA SER A 274 28.64 9.32 -22.10
C SER A 274 27.36 8.98 -22.86
N GLY A 275 26.23 9.46 -22.36
CA GLY A 275 24.90 9.09 -22.86
C GLY A 275 24.37 7.77 -22.30
N THR A 276 25.14 7.09 -21.44
CA THR A 276 24.67 5.83 -20.83
C THR A 276 23.46 6.06 -19.93
N LYS A 277 22.56 5.07 -19.88
CA LYS A 277 21.34 5.10 -19.09
C LYS A 277 21.24 3.88 -18.19
N ALA A 278 20.60 4.06 -17.03
CA ALA A 278 20.16 2.99 -16.15
C ALA A 278 18.73 3.26 -15.69
N ARG A 279 17.97 2.20 -15.43
CA ARG A 279 16.57 2.30 -15.02
C ARG A 279 16.32 1.41 -13.81
N GLY A 280 15.40 1.83 -12.96
CA GLY A 280 14.90 1.08 -11.84
C GLY A 280 13.45 1.42 -11.57
N MET A 281 12.81 0.63 -10.70
CA MET A 281 11.39 0.74 -10.40
C MET A 281 11.18 0.53 -8.90
N ILE A 282 10.53 1.48 -8.23
CA ILE A 282 10.13 1.36 -6.83
C ILE A 282 8.67 0.94 -6.82
N TYR A 283 8.38 -0.22 -6.25
CA TYR A 283 7.02 -0.68 -6.03
C TYR A 283 6.48 -0.06 -4.74
N LEU A 284 5.38 0.69 -4.84
CA LEU A 284 4.81 1.47 -3.74
C LEU A 284 4.09 0.60 -2.69
N ASP A 285 3.66 -0.60 -3.05
CA ASP A 285 2.80 -1.47 -2.26
C ASP A 285 3.40 -2.87 -1.97
N ARG A 286 4.69 -3.10 -2.23
CA ARG A 286 5.31 -4.41 -1.99
C ARG A 286 6.43 -4.30 -0.96
N ASP A 287 6.13 -4.83 0.21
CA ASP A 287 7.07 -5.42 1.15
C ASP A 287 6.74 -6.82 1.47
#